data_1f04e9976e166046d1a6971df6d621e1
#
_entry.id   1f04e9976e166046d1a6971df6d621e1
#
_cell.length_a   1.000
_cell.length_b   1.000
_cell.length_c   1.000
_cell.angle_alpha   90.00
_cell.angle_beta   90.00
_cell.angle_gamma   90.00
#
_symmetry.space_group_name_H-M   'P 1'
#
loop_
_entity.id
_entity.type
_entity.pdbx_description
1 polymer ?
#
loop_
_entity_poly.entity_id
_entity_poly.type
_entity_poly.pdbx_seq_one_letter_code
_entity_poly.pdbx_strand_id
1 'polypeptide(L)'
;IKDNTHYGEWDHDMLANEWDQKDLQAWGVTGFPFEEDELEAEEDEYSKPDDIQVDVVLGDLIEIGEHKLLCADSTDADQVEKLMNKEKADMVFTDPPYLMDFQGGIHADGSKSYNSRYESIKNDKMSEKDGEAFLDKINFNIKLYCEGAFYITFYRLGIDKYYESLKRIGLKSRSLIIWNKGNHTLSNSDYMSKYEPIFYGWVNKHNFYGGNNGMDIWDIKRTSKNELHPTMKPIDL
;
A
#
# COMPACT_ATOMS: atom_id res chain seq x y z
N ILE A 1 -15.67 -32.95 16.43
CA ILE A 1 -14.62 -31.95 16.76
C ILE A 1 -14.60 -31.75 18.26
N LYS A 2 -15.65 -31.20 18.86
CA LYS A 2 -15.72 -30.82 20.27
C LYS A 2 -15.24 -31.90 21.26
N ASP A 3 -15.51 -33.15 20.97
CA ASP A 3 -15.16 -34.28 21.85
C ASP A 3 -13.74 -34.82 21.62
N ASN A 4 -13.03 -34.35 20.60
CA ASN A 4 -11.72 -34.87 20.19
C ASN A 4 -10.66 -33.77 20.00
N THR A 5 -10.79 -32.65 20.67
CA THR A 5 -9.90 -31.48 20.49
C THR A 5 -8.46 -31.71 20.94
N HIS A 6 -8.17 -32.79 21.65
CA HIS A 6 -6.86 -33.04 22.25
C HIS A 6 -6.12 -34.26 21.70
N TYR A 7 -6.69 -34.94 20.67
CA TYR A 7 -6.11 -36.17 20.13
C TYR A 7 -6.06 -36.15 18.61
N GLY A 8 -4.91 -36.53 18.06
CA GLY A 8 -4.70 -36.62 16.61
C GLY A 8 -4.12 -35.33 15.99
N GLU A 9 -3.92 -35.40 14.69
CA GLU A 9 -3.56 -34.23 13.88
C GLU A 9 -4.81 -33.73 13.17
N TRP A 10 -4.96 -32.40 13.11
CA TRP A 10 -6.09 -31.77 12.45
C TRP A 10 -5.81 -31.55 10.97
N ASP A 11 -6.78 -31.88 10.14
CA ASP A 11 -6.79 -31.40 8.75
C ASP A 11 -7.26 -29.95 8.74
N HIS A 12 -6.29 -29.03 8.70
CA HIS A 12 -6.57 -27.59 8.76
C HIS A 12 -7.33 -27.08 7.55
N ASP A 13 -7.12 -27.67 6.35
CA ASP A 13 -7.85 -27.30 5.16
C ASP A 13 -9.33 -27.69 5.25
N MET A 14 -9.61 -28.86 5.82
CA MET A 14 -11.00 -29.28 6.07
C MET A 14 -11.64 -28.38 7.12
N LEU A 15 -10.95 -28.06 8.21
CA LEU A 15 -11.48 -27.19 9.26
C LEU A 15 -11.79 -25.78 8.71
N ALA A 16 -10.89 -25.22 7.90
CA ALA A 16 -11.07 -23.90 7.32
C ALA A 16 -12.24 -23.80 6.33
N ASN A 17 -12.50 -24.87 5.59
CA ASN A 17 -13.52 -24.85 4.53
C ASN A 17 -14.92 -25.30 4.97
N GLU A 18 -15.03 -26.09 6.04
CA GLU A 18 -16.29 -26.71 6.44
C GLU A 18 -16.86 -26.18 7.76
N TRP A 19 -16.07 -25.40 8.53
CA TRP A 19 -16.46 -25.02 9.88
C TRP A 19 -16.26 -23.52 10.15
N ASP A 20 -17.18 -22.92 10.92
CA ASP A 20 -17.04 -21.54 11.38
C ASP A 20 -15.90 -21.43 12.39
N GLN A 21 -15.03 -20.45 12.22
CA GLN A 21 -13.85 -20.26 13.07
C GLN A 21 -14.20 -19.97 14.53
N LYS A 22 -15.30 -19.23 14.78
CA LYS A 22 -15.77 -18.95 16.15
C LYS A 22 -16.22 -20.22 16.85
N ASP A 23 -16.83 -21.14 16.12
CA ASP A 23 -17.24 -22.45 16.67
C ASP A 23 -15.99 -23.30 16.98
N LEU A 24 -15.00 -23.33 16.10
CA LEU A 24 -13.73 -24.04 16.34
C LEU A 24 -13.01 -23.50 17.58
N GLN A 25 -12.96 -22.18 17.73
CA GLN A 25 -12.37 -21.53 18.90
C GLN A 25 -13.14 -21.83 20.17
N ALA A 26 -14.47 -21.74 20.13
CA ALA A 26 -15.35 -22.05 21.27
C ALA A 26 -15.27 -23.53 21.70
N TRP A 27 -14.90 -24.43 20.79
CA TRP A 27 -14.68 -25.86 21.08
C TRP A 27 -13.27 -26.19 21.52
N GLY A 28 -12.36 -25.17 21.59
CA GLY A 28 -11.00 -25.35 22.09
C GLY A 28 -10.07 -26.06 21.11
N VAL A 29 -10.28 -25.94 19.82
CA VAL A 29 -9.33 -26.44 18.79
C VAL A 29 -8.03 -25.65 18.93
N THR A 30 -6.89 -26.33 19.10
CA THR A 30 -5.58 -25.71 19.21
C THR A 30 -4.75 -25.98 17.96
N GLY A 31 -3.81 -25.07 17.67
CA GLY A 31 -2.94 -25.18 16.49
C GLY A 31 -3.61 -24.80 15.17
N PHE A 32 -4.90 -24.40 15.21
CA PHE A 32 -5.58 -23.80 14.08
C PHE A 32 -5.26 -22.29 14.05
N PRO A 33 -4.91 -21.71 12.89
CA PRO A 33 -4.66 -20.30 12.76
C PRO A 33 -6.01 -19.56 12.75
N PHE A 34 -6.51 -19.22 13.92
CA PHE A 34 -7.68 -18.35 14.03
C PHE A 34 -7.32 -16.95 13.52
N GLU A 35 -8.22 -16.33 12.80
CA GLU A 35 -8.13 -14.89 12.54
C GLU A 35 -8.15 -14.20 13.92
N GLU A 36 -7.07 -13.47 14.24
CA GLU A 36 -7.09 -12.53 15.35
C GLU A 36 -8.10 -11.45 14.98
N ASP A 37 -8.90 -10.99 15.95
CA ASP A 37 -9.76 -9.83 15.75
C ASP A 37 -8.87 -8.71 15.23
N GLU A 38 -9.02 -8.36 13.95
CA GLU A 38 -8.27 -7.25 13.34
C GLU A 38 -8.56 -6.01 14.18
N LEU A 39 -7.50 -5.42 14.71
CA LEU A 39 -7.60 -4.11 15.33
C LEU A 39 -8.04 -3.14 14.22
N GLU A 40 -9.33 -2.83 14.17
CA GLU A 40 -9.84 -1.81 13.25
C GLU A 40 -9.14 -0.49 13.60
N ALA A 41 -8.39 0.06 12.65
CA ALA A 41 -7.81 1.36 12.82
C ALA A 41 -8.95 2.40 12.81
N GLU A 42 -9.00 3.23 13.85
CA GLU A 42 -9.97 4.32 13.91
C GLU A 42 -9.46 5.47 13.01
N GLU A 43 -10.26 5.87 12.02
CA GLU A 43 -10.02 7.11 11.27
C GLU A 43 -10.06 8.28 12.26
N ASP A 44 -9.02 9.12 12.24
CA ASP A 44 -9.04 10.33 13.05
C ASP A 44 -10.12 11.29 12.54
N GLU A 45 -10.75 12.04 13.46
CA GLU A 45 -11.75 13.05 13.16
C GLU A 45 -11.12 14.38 12.66
N TYR A 46 -9.89 14.32 12.07
CA TYR A 46 -9.20 15.51 11.61
C TYR A 46 -9.99 16.20 10.48
N SER A 47 -10.33 17.44 10.71
CA SER A 47 -10.86 18.33 9.68
C SER A 47 -9.82 19.41 9.36
N LYS A 48 -9.51 19.57 8.06
CA LYS A 48 -8.58 20.59 7.60
C LYS A 48 -9.13 21.99 7.97
N PRO A 49 -8.40 22.82 8.74
CA PRO A 49 -8.77 24.21 8.94
C PRO A 49 -8.85 24.98 7.62
N ASP A 50 -9.79 25.93 7.52
CA ASP A 50 -10.00 26.71 6.29
C ASP A 50 -8.79 27.62 5.94
N ASP A 51 -7.95 27.94 6.92
CA ASP A 51 -6.85 28.91 6.78
C ASP A 51 -5.53 28.31 7.34
N ILE A 52 -4.93 27.35 6.60
CA ILE A 52 -3.63 26.80 6.93
C ILE A 52 -2.55 27.65 6.25
N GLN A 53 -1.74 28.35 7.04
CA GLN A 53 -0.49 28.91 6.55
C GLN A 53 0.58 27.80 6.55
N VAL A 54 1.01 27.41 5.36
CA VAL A 54 2.06 26.41 5.19
C VAL A 54 3.38 27.14 4.97
N ASP A 55 4.31 26.96 5.89
CA ASP A 55 5.68 27.50 5.84
C ASP A 55 6.73 26.43 5.50
N VAL A 56 6.31 25.20 5.26
CA VAL A 56 7.19 24.09 4.88
C VAL A 56 7.77 24.30 3.48
N VAL A 57 9.09 24.23 3.38
CA VAL A 57 9.82 24.36 2.11
C VAL A 57 10.58 23.08 1.76
N LEU A 58 10.97 22.98 0.49
CA LEU A 58 11.72 21.82 -0.01
C LEU A 58 13.06 21.70 0.75
N GLY A 59 13.32 20.53 1.31
CA GLY A 59 14.49 20.22 2.12
C GLY A 59 14.27 20.29 3.63
N ASP A 60 13.08 20.70 4.09
CA ASP A 60 12.77 20.70 5.52
C ASP A 60 12.62 19.29 6.06
N LEU A 61 13.31 19.02 7.16
CA LEU A 61 13.18 17.82 7.97
C LEU A 61 12.40 18.16 9.24
N ILE A 62 11.22 17.59 9.38
CA ILE A 62 10.30 17.84 10.49
C ILE A 62 10.35 16.63 11.43
N GLU A 63 10.53 16.88 12.72
CA GLU A 63 10.48 15.85 13.76
C GLU A 63 9.10 15.88 14.45
N ILE A 64 8.43 14.72 14.49
CA ILE A 64 7.10 14.55 15.09
C ILE A 64 7.22 13.43 16.13
N GLY A 65 7.56 13.76 17.36
CA GLY A 65 7.92 12.78 18.37
C GLY A 65 9.13 11.95 17.94
N GLU A 66 8.96 10.65 17.80
CA GLU A 66 10.01 9.72 17.30
C GLU A 66 10.04 9.61 15.76
N HIS A 67 9.07 10.22 15.08
CA HIS A 67 8.93 10.15 13.63
C HIS A 67 9.61 11.31 12.94
N LYS A 68 10.03 11.09 11.69
CA LYS A 68 10.63 12.10 10.83
C LYS A 68 9.88 12.22 9.52
N LEU A 69 9.64 13.44 9.10
CA LEU A 69 9.05 13.76 7.80
C LEU A 69 9.97 14.70 7.04
N LEU A 70 10.41 14.31 5.85
CA LEU A 70 11.23 15.14 4.98
C LEU A 70 10.41 15.63 3.78
N CYS A 71 10.31 16.93 3.59
CA CYS A 71 9.75 17.53 2.39
C CYS A 71 10.79 17.55 1.28
N ALA A 72 10.85 16.48 0.46
CA ALA A 72 11.87 16.32 -0.58
C ALA A 72 11.42 15.45 -1.75
N ASP A 73 12.29 15.31 -2.75
CA ASP A 73 12.11 14.38 -3.85
C ASP A 73 12.61 12.98 -3.45
N SER A 74 11.71 12.01 -3.35
CA SER A 74 12.02 10.62 -2.98
C SER A 74 12.86 9.87 -4.03
N THR A 75 13.05 10.44 -5.22
CA THR A 75 13.95 9.89 -6.25
C THR A 75 15.39 10.35 -6.06
N ASP A 76 15.62 11.35 -5.20
CA ASP A 76 16.94 11.87 -4.86
C ASP A 76 17.54 11.07 -3.68
N ALA A 77 18.59 10.30 -3.96
CA ALA A 77 19.24 9.45 -2.96
C ALA A 77 19.86 10.26 -1.81
N ASP A 78 20.37 11.47 -2.07
CA ASP A 78 20.97 12.31 -1.04
C ASP A 78 19.91 12.84 -0.06
N GLN A 79 18.70 13.11 -0.56
CA GLN A 79 17.58 13.50 0.30
C GLN A 79 17.08 12.32 1.13
N VAL A 80 17.02 11.12 0.55
CA VAL A 80 16.67 9.91 1.30
C VAL A 80 17.73 9.61 2.36
N GLU A 81 19.03 9.76 2.04
CA GLU A 81 20.12 9.61 3.02
C GLU A 81 19.98 10.61 4.20
N LYS A 82 19.59 11.86 3.90
CA LYS A 82 19.33 12.87 4.93
C LYS A 82 18.22 12.42 5.90
N LEU A 83 17.13 11.85 5.38
CA LEU A 83 16.04 11.31 6.20
C LEU A 83 16.51 10.11 7.03
N MET A 84 17.19 9.18 6.39
CA MET A 84 17.61 7.90 6.98
C MET A 84 18.79 8.05 7.95
N ASN A 85 19.58 9.09 7.79
CA ASN A 85 20.72 9.40 8.70
C ASN A 85 21.63 8.18 8.96
N LYS A 86 22.03 7.48 7.91
CA LYS A 86 22.84 6.24 7.92
C LYS A 86 22.14 4.99 8.46
N GLU A 87 20.90 5.10 8.86
CA GLU A 87 20.09 3.96 9.27
C GLU A 87 19.43 3.30 8.04
N LYS A 88 18.88 2.11 8.23
CA LYS A 88 18.10 1.42 7.21
C LYS A 88 16.73 1.08 7.75
N ALA A 89 15.74 1.17 6.89
CA ALA A 89 14.38 0.79 7.23
C ALA A 89 14.26 -0.75 7.30
N ASP A 90 13.55 -1.24 8.29
CA ASP A 90 13.15 -2.65 8.39
C ASP A 90 12.05 -2.98 7.39
N MET A 91 11.27 -1.99 6.99
CA MET A 91 10.19 -2.11 6.01
C MET A 91 10.01 -0.79 5.24
N VAL A 92 9.62 -0.91 3.98
CA VAL A 92 9.16 0.21 3.16
C VAL A 92 7.75 -0.09 2.67
N PHE A 93 6.80 0.80 2.92
CA PHE A 93 5.49 0.83 2.27
C PHE A 93 5.40 2.12 1.46
N THR A 94 5.14 2.03 0.15
CA THR A 94 5.15 3.20 -0.72
C THR A 94 4.05 3.15 -1.79
N ASP A 95 3.51 4.33 -2.08
CA ASP A 95 2.49 4.58 -3.10
C ASP A 95 3.04 5.61 -4.11
N PRO A 96 3.90 5.17 -5.05
CA PRO A 96 4.48 6.09 -6.05
C PRO A 96 3.42 6.53 -7.06
N PRO A 97 3.61 7.68 -7.74
CA PRO A 97 2.74 8.11 -8.84
C PRO A 97 2.53 7.01 -9.87
N TYR A 98 1.27 6.80 -10.29
CA TYR A 98 0.88 5.68 -11.15
C TYR A 98 1.18 5.91 -12.64
N LEU A 99 1.68 7.07 -12.99
CA LEU A 99 2.03 7.45 -14.37
C LEU A 99 0.84 7.38 -15.34
N MET A 100 -0.35 7.69 -14.86
CA MET A 100 -1.63 7.57 -15.57
C MET A 100 -2.09 8.87 -16.24
N ASP A 101 -1.39 9.99 -16.03
CA ASP A 101 -1.87 11.33 -16.38
C ASP A 101 -3.26 11.64 -15.76
N PHE A 102 -3.40 11.40 -14.45
CA PHE A 102 -4.65 11.66 -13.75
C PHE A 102 -5.02 13.14 -13.78
N GLN A 103 -6.11 13.46 -14.46
CA GLN A 103 -6.56 14.84 -14.67
C GLN A 103 -7.76 15.25 -13.80
N GLY A 104 -7.90 14.65 -12.62
CA GLY A 104 -8.89 15.09 -11.63
C GLY A 104 -10.36 14.97 -12.07
N GLY A 105 -10.72 13.87 -12.74
CA GLY A 105 -12.12 13.59 -13.08
C GLY A 105 -12.69 14.51 -14.18
N ILE A 106 -12.00 14.64 -15.29
CA ILE A 106 -12.54 15.27 -16.51
C ILE A 106 -13.41 14.24 -17.23
N HIS A 107 -14.65 14.62 -17.53
CA HIS A 107 -15.55 13.80 -18.34
C HIS A 107 -15.05 13.70 -19.80
N ALA A 108 -15.47 12.68 -20.54
CA ALA A 108 -15.11 12.47 -21.94
C ALA A 108 -15.48 13.65 -22.88
N ASP A 109 -16.42 14.50 -22.47
CA ASP A 109 -16.82 15.72 -23.15
C ASP A 109 -15.96 16.96 -22.82
N GLY A 110 -14.93 16.77 -21.96
CA GLY A 110 -14.06 17.86 -21.50
C GLY A 110 -14.64 18.72 -20.36
N SER A 111 -15.84 18.41 -19.89
CA SER A 111 -16.40 19.07 -18.72
C SER A 111 -15.74 18.59 -17.43
N LYS A 112 -15.56 19.51 -16.46
CA LYS A 112 -14.98 19.14 -15.17
C LYS A 112 -16.00 18.43 -14.32
N SER A 113 -15.65 17.25 -13.77
CA SER A 113 -16.43 16.58 -12.75
C SER A 113 -16.61 17.48 -11.53
N TYR A 114 -17.66 17.26 -10.75
CA TYR A 114 -17.86 17.87 -9.44
C TYR A 114 -16.63 17.70 -8.51
N ASN A 115 -15.82 16.68 -8.73
CA ASN A 115 -14.56 16.41 -8.02
C ASN A 115 -13.33 17.12 -8.62
N SER A 116 -13.49 18.08 -9.52
CA SER A 116 -12.38 18.87 -10.10
C SER A 116 -11.72 19.85 -9.08
N ARG A 117 -11.92 19.63 -7.79
CA ARG A 117 -11.24 20.36 -6.70
C ARG A 117 -9.76 20.04 -6.59
N TYR A 118 -9.34 18.95 -7.20
CA TYR A 118 -7.97 18.47 -7.07
C TYR A 118 -7.15 18.86 -8.31
N GLU A 119 -6.01 19.44 -8.07
CA GLU A 119 -4.98 19.65 -9.08
C GLU A 119 -4.46 18.30 -9.59
N SER A 120 -3.79 18.29 -10.75
CA SER A 120 -3.14 17.10 -11.26
C SER A 120 -2.11 16.58 -10.25
N ILE A 121 -2.05 15.25 -10.09
CA ILE A 121 -1.05 14.64 -9.21
C ILE A 121 0.35 14.93 -9.76
N LYS A 122 1.22 15.48 -8.91
CA LYS A 122 2.61 15.77 -9.29
C LYS A 122 3.31 14.49 -9.73
N ASN A 123 4.05 14.57 -10.84
CA ASN A 123 4.78 13.45 -11.44
C ASN A 123 3.92 12.30 -12.00
N ASP A 124 2.60 12.45 -12.07
CA ASP A 124 1.74 11.41 -12.67
C ASP A 124 1.72 11.47 -14.21
N LYS A 125 2.13 12.61 -14.79
CA LYS A 125 2.27 12.81 -16.24
C LYS A 125 3.75 12.84 -16.64
N MET A 126 4.25 11.74 -17.13
CA MET A 126 5.62 11.61 -17.63
C MET A 126 5.64 10.95 -19.00
N SER A 127 6.71 11.21 -19.79
CA SER A 127 7.00 10.34 -20.92
C SER A 127 7.30 8.92 -20.45
N GLU A 128 7.13 7.92 -21.30
CA GLU A 128 7.40 6.52 -20.95
C GLU A 128 8.83 6.36 -20.40
N LYS A 129 9.82 6.94 -21.08
CA LYS A 129 11.22 6.91 -20.68
C LYS A 129 11.47 7.60 -19.34
N ASP A 130 10.84 8.74 -19.09
CA ASP A 130 11.01 9.47 -17.83
C ASP A 130 10.33 8.72 -16.68
N GLY A 131 9.16 8.10 -16.95
CA GLY A 131 8.48 7.24 -15.99
C GLY A 131 9.28 6.00 -15.60
N GLU A 132 9.92 5.33 -16.56
CA GLU A 132 10.82 4.22 -16.27
C GLU A 132 12.01 4.67 -15.40
N ALA A 133 12.65 5.79 -15.76
CA ALA A 133 13.77 6.33 -14.99
C ALA A 133 13.34 6.74 -13.57
N PHE A 134 12.12 7.27 -13.42
CA PHE A 134 11.53 7.61 -12.13
C PHE A 134 11.36 6.37 -11.24
N LEU A 135 10.75 5.30 -11.79
CA LEU A 135 10.57 4.04 -11.07
C LEU A 135 11.91 3.40 -10.68
N ASP A 136 12.89 3.44 -11.59
CA ASP A 136 14.22 2.90 -11.31
C ASP A 136 14.90 3.62 -10.15
N LYS A 137 14.78 4.95 -10.07
CA LYS A 137 15.34 5.73 -8.95
C LYS A 137 14.67 5.41 -7.62
N ILE A 138 13.33 5.30 -7.58
CA ILE A 138 12.60 4.90 -6.38
C ILE A 138 13.03 3.52 -5.92
N ASN A 139 13.02 2.54 -6.83
CA ASN A 139 13.41 1.17 -6.52
C ASN A 139 14.89 1.06 -6.10
N PHE A 140 15.75 1.91 -6.67
CA PHE A 140 17.15 2.00 -6.25
C PHE A 140 17.26 2.52 -4.80
N ASN A 141 16.50 3.54 -4.43
CA ASN A 141 16.48 4.04 -3.06
C ASN A 141 15.92 3.01 -2.07
N ILE A 142 14.88 2.27 -2.45
CA ILE A 142 14.39 1.14 -1.65
C ILE A 142 15.52 0.12 -1.43
N LYS A 143 16.22 -0.28 -2.49
CA LYS A 143 17.35 -1.22 -2.38
C LYS A 143 18.47 -0.70 -1.51
N LEU A 144 18.73 0.60 -1.54
CA LEU A 144 19.84 1.22 -0.82
C LEU A 144 19.52 1.41 0.68
N TYR A 145 18.29 1.82 1.00
CA TYR A 145 17.93 2.26 2.36
C TYR A 145 16.98 1.32 3.11
N CYS A 146 16.50 0.24 2.47
CA CYS A 146 15.75 -0.81 3.15
C CYS A 146 16.60 -2.09 3.27
N GLU A 147 16.51 -2.78 4.37
CA GLU A 147 17.12 -4.11 4.51
C GLU A 147 16.08 -5.24 4.64
N GLY A 148 14.86 -4.92 4.99
CA GLY A 148 13.75 -5.85 5.18
C GLY A 148 12.76 -5.89 4.03
N ALA A 149 11.48 -5.92 4.37
CA ALA A 149 10.38 -6.05 3.40
C ALA A 149 10.09 -4.75 2.66
N PHE A 150 9.55 -4.85 1.45
CA PHE A 150 8.96 -3.73 0.73
C PHE A 150 7.59 -4.08 0.20
N TYR A 151 6.70 -3.08 0.24
CA TYR A 151 5.36 -3.08 -0.32
C TYR A 151 5.24 -1.87 -1.25
N ILE A 152 4.91 -2.10 -2.51
CA ILE A 152 4.81 -1.03 -3.52
C ILE A 152 3.46 -1.14 -4.18
N THR A 153 2.58 -0.17 -3.95
CA THR A 153 1.31 -0.07 -4.66
C THR A 153 1.54 0.43 -6.08
N PHE A 154 0.71 0.03 -7.01
CA PHE A 154 0.85 0.47 -8.40
C PHE A 154 -0.46 0.36 -9.19
N TYR A 155 -0.48 0.99 -10.35
CA TYR A 155 -1.62 0.90 -11.26
C TYR A 155 -1.68 -0.47 -11.95
N ARG A 156 -2.84 -1.13 -11.85
CA ARG A 156 -3.04 -2.50 -12.36
C ARG A 156 -2.66 -2.74 -13.82
N LEU A 157 -2.78 -1.73 -14.69
CA LEU A 157 -2.39 -1.84 -16.11
C LEU A 157 -0.92 -1.46 -16.38
N GLY A 158 -0.18 -1.03 -15.35
CA GLY A 158 1.24 -0.72 -15.43
C GLY A 158 2.14 -1.81 -14.84
N ILE A 159 1.60 -3.00 -14.55
CA ILE A 159 2.32 -4.09 -13.87
C ILE A 159 3.63 -4.44 -14.55
N ASP A 160 3.68 -4.43 -15.87
CA ASP A 160 4.87 -4.70 -16.67
C ASP A 160 5.99 -3.69 -16.38
N LYS A 161 5.68 -2.39 -16.39
CA LYS A 161 6.65 -1.31 -16.16
C LYS A 161 7.24 -1.37 -14.76
N TYR A 162 6.39 -1.55 -13.76
CA TYR A 162 6.83 -1.67 -12.37
C TYR A 162 7.67 -2.94 -12.17
N TYR A 163 7.24 -4.07 -12.72
CA TYR A 163 7.98 -5.33 -12.60
C TYR A 163 9.35 -5.29 -13.30
N GLU A 164 9.43 -4.71 -14.49
CA GLU A 164 10.70 -4.56 -15.21
C GLU A 164 11.66 -3.61 -14.48
N SER A 165 11.16 -2.55 -13.84
CA SER A 165 11.97 -1.68 -13.00
C SER A 165 12.56 -2.46 -11.80
N LEU A 166 11.76 -3.24 -11.08
CA LEU A 166 12.27 -4.10 -10.00
C LEU A 166 13.38 -5.02 -10.50
N LYS A 167 13.20 -5.64 -11.66
CA LYS A 167 14.22 -6.52 -12.27
C LYS A 167 15.50 -5.78 -12.61
N ARG A 168 15.42 -4.61 -13.25
CA ARG A 168 16.60 -3.80 -13.61
C ARG A 168 17.42 -3.44 -12.38
N ILE A 169 16.76 -3.09 -11.28
CA ILE A 169 17.41 -2.74 -10.01
C ILE A 169 17.89 -3.99 -9.24
N GLY A 170 17.36 -5.17 -9.57
CA GLY A 170 17.69 -6.43 -8.91
C GLY A 170 16.92 -6.67 -7.61
N LEU A 171 15.78 -6.02 -7.44
CA LEU A 171 14.77 -6.36 -6.44
C LEU A 171 13.89 -7.50 -6.97
N LYS A 172 13.40 -8.35 -6.08
CA LYS A 172 12.56 -9.49 -6.45
C LYS A 172 11.21 -9.37 -5.76
N SER A 173 10.16 -9.16 -6.54
CA SER A 173 8.81 -9.39 -6.05
C SER A 173 8.64 -10.88 -5.72
N ARG A 174 8.04 -11.17 -4.58
CA ARG A 174 7.78 -12.53 -4.07
C ARG A 174 6.31 -12.89 -4.09
N SER A 175 5.46 -11.88 -3.87
CA SER A 175 4.02 -12.01 -3.98
C SER A 175 3.42 -10.78 -4.64
N LEU A 176 2.28 -10.99 -5.27
CA LEU A 176 1.39 -9.95 -5.73
C LEU A 176 0.19 -9.96 -4.80
N ILE A 177 0.08 -8.94 -3.96
CA ILE A 177 -1.04 -8.78 -3.05
C ILE A 177 -2.12 -7.96 -3.76
N ILE A 178 -3.36 -8.32 -3.56
CA ILE A 178 -4.53 -7.63 -4.11
C ILE A 178 -5.28 -6.94 -2.98
N TRP A 179 -5.17 -5.63 -2.91
CA TRP A 179 -6.03 -4.85 -2.03
C TRP A 179 -7.43 -4.73 -2.66
N ASN A 180 -8.40 -5.50 -2.12
CA ASN A 180 -9.81 -5.42 -2.50
C ASN A 180 -10.49 -4.28 -1.72
N LYS A 181 -10.87 -3.23 -2.45
CA LYS A 181 -11.43 -2.00 -1.88
C LYS A 181 -12.90 -2.11 -1.44
N GLY A 182 -13.51 -3.28 -1.56
CA GLY A 182 -14.91 -3.50 -1.29
C GLY A 182 -15.84 -2.89 -2.35
N ASN A 183 -15.72 -1.61 -2.63
CA ASN A 183 -16.50 -0.88 -3.62
C ASN A 183 -15.69 -0.58 -4.89
N HIS A 184 -16.34 -0.58 -6.03
CA HIS A 184 -15.71 -0.22 -7.30
C HIS A 184 -15.60 1.30 -7.46
N THR A 185 -14.64 1.73 -8.29
CA THR A 185 -14.55 3.12 -8.76
C THR A 185 -15.36 3.25 -10.04
N LEU A 186 -16.27 4.22 -10.09
CA LEU A 186 -17.02 4.51 -11.30
C LEU A 186 -16.07 4.93 -12.41
N SER A 187 -16.17 4.31 -13.56
CA SER A 187 -15.40 4.60 -14.76
C SER A 187 -16.23 4.28 -16.01
N ASN A 188 -15.81 4.83 -17.17
CA ASN A 188 -16.42 4.50 -18.46
C ASN A 188 -15.84 3.19 -19.05
N SER A 189 -15.27 2.32 -18.22
CA SER A 189 -14.71 1.03 -18.62
C SER A 189 -15.75 -0.07 -18.51
N ASP A 190 -15.69 -1.08 -19.38
CA ASP A 190 -16.55 -2.28 -19.31
C ASP A 190 -16.42 -3.02 -17.98
N TYR A 191 -15.21 -3.01 -17.40
CA TYR A 191 -14.93 -3.58 -16.09
C TYR A 191 -14.51 -2.51 -15.10
N MET A 192 -15.34 -2.29 -14.09
CA MET A 192 -15.06 -1.34 -13.02
C MET A 192 -13.99 -1.90 -12.08
N SER A 193 -12.97 -1.07 -11.79
CA SER A 193 -11.88 -1.48 -10.90
C SER A 193 -12.32 -1.52 -9.44
N LYS A 194 -12.10 -2.67 -8.79
CA LYS A 194 -12.44 -2.91 -7.39
C LYS A 194 -11.20 -3.15 -6.52
N TYR A 195 -10.03 -3.21 -7.12
CA TYR A 195 -8.80 -3.55 -6.42
C TYR A 195 -7.63 -2.67 -6.85
N GLU A 196 -6.60 -2.65 -6.02
CA GLU A 196 -5.26 -2.18 -6.36
C GLU A 196 -4.24 -3.28 -6.06
N PRO A 197 -3.26 -3.50 -6.94
CA PRO A 197 -2.22 -4.49 -6.71
C PRO A 197 -1.06 -3.88 -5.91
N ILE A 198 -0.37 -4.72 -5.14
CA ILE A 198 0.77 -4.36 -4.32
C ILE A 198 1.87 -5.40 -4.54
N PHE A 199 3.05 -4.97 -4.96
CA PHE A 199 4.21 -5.86 -4.96
C PHE A 199 4.77 -6.00 -3.55
N TYR A 200 4.93 -7.23 -3.12
CA TYR A 200 5.62 -7.60 -1.90
C TYR A 200 6.93 -8.31 -2.21
N GLY A 201 7.98 -7.97 -1.49
CA GLY A 201 9.26 -8.63 -1.53
C GLY A 201 10.15 -8.19 -0.37
N TRP A 202 11.43 -8.55 -0.41
CA TRP A 202 12.42 -8.09 0.55
C TRP A 202 13.77 -7.86 -0.11
N VAL A 203 14.57 -6.98 0.49
CA VAL A 203 15.89 -6.63 -0.03
C VAL A 203 16.94 -7.66 0.41
N ASN A 204 17.23 -7.74 1.69
CA ASN A 204 18.23 -8.62 2.27
C ASN A 204 17.64 -9.61 3.27
N LYS A 205 16.83 -9.11 4.21
CA LYS A 205 16.26 -9.89 5.32
C LYS A 205 14.79 -10.19 5.05
N HIS A 206 14.40 -11.44 5.18
CA HIS A 206 13.01 -11.84 5.20
C HIS A 206 12.45 -11.70 6.61
N ASN A 207 12.04 -10.49 6.97
CA ASN A 207 11.35 -10.22 8.22
C ASN A 207 9.86 -10.10 7.92
N PHE A 208 9.12 -11.17 8.10
CA PHE A 208 7.66 -11.18 7.95
C PHE A 208 7.01 -11.34 9.32
N TYR A 209 6.20 -10.36 9.70
CA TYR A 209 5.58 -10.29 11.04
C TYR A 209 4.12 -10.76 11.04
N GLY A 210 3.54 -11.05 9.88
CA GLY A 210 2.13 -11.43 9.70
C GLY A 210 1.81 -12.91 9.99
N GLY A 211 2.65 -13.61 10.76
CA GLY A 211 2.43 -15.04 11.06
C GLY A 211 2.64 -15.95 9.82
N ASN A 212 2.09 -17.17 9.87
CA ASN A 212 2.31 -18.17 8.81
C ASN A 212 1.22 -18.20 7.73
N ASN A 213 0.14 -17.42 7.86
CA ASN A 213 -1.07 -17.52 7.05
C ASN A 213 -1.50 -16.21 6.40
N GLY A 214 -0.56 -15.31 6.12
CA GLY A 214 -0.88 -14.08 5.39
C GLY A 214 -1.53 -14.38 4.04
N MET A 215 -2.76 -13.92 3.83
CA MET A 215 -3.44 -14.02 2.55
C MET A 215 -2.94 -12.94 1.59
N ASP A 216 -2.93 -13.23 0.30
CA ASP A 216 -2.56 -12.29 -0.76
C ASP A 216 -3.73 -11.45 -1.27
N ILE A 217 -4.90 -11.59 -0.66
CA ILE A 217 -6.06 -10.72 -0.84
C ILE A 217 -6.35 -10.02 0.48
N TRP A 218 -6.29 -8.69 0.47
CA TRP A 218 -6.58 -7.84 1.60
C TRP A 218 -7.93 -7.16 1.40
N ASP A 219 -8.92 -7.51 2.20
CA ASP A 219 -10.27 -6.95 2.17
C ASP A 219 -10.36 -5.70 3.07
N ILE A 220 -9.76 -4.60 2.62
CA ILE A 220 -9.71 -3.33 3.34
C ILE A 220 -10.57 -2.30 2.61
N LYS A 221 -11.56 -1.74 3.29
CA LYS A 221 -12.43 -0.72 2.70
C LYS A 221 -11.64 0.56 2.42
N ARG A 222 -11.87 1.15 1.24
CA ARG A 222 -11.30 2.47 0.95
C ARG A 222 -11.93 3.54 1.86
N THR A 223 -11.19 4.64 2.08
CA THR A 223 -11.72 5.82 2.79
C THR A 223 -13.00 6.33 2.14
N SER A 224 -14.01 6.64 2.95
CA SER A 224 -15.28 7.18 2.49
C SER A 224 -15.22 8.69 2.22
N LYS A 225 -14.33 9.40 2.94
CA LYS A 225 -14.11 10.85 2.84
C LYS A 225 -12.69 11.11 2.35
N ASN A 226 -12.56 11.74 1.18
CA ASN A 226 -11.27 12.12 0.59
C ASN A 226 -11.13 13.65 0.63
N GLU A 227 -11.21 14.25 1.81
CA GLU A 227 -11.16 15.72 1.95
C GLU A 227 -9.73 16.26 1.83
N LEU A 228 -8.74 15.47 2.24
CA LEU A 228 -7.33 15.88 2.25
C LEU A 228 -6.60 15.60 0.93
N HIS A 229 -6.86 14.44 0.32
CA HIS A 229 -6.20 14.04 -0.92
C HIS A 229 -7.13 13.16 -1.78
N PRO A 230 -7.14 13.32 -3.13
CA PRO A 230 -8.07 12.60 -4.03
C PRO A 230 -7.90 11.09 -4.01
N THR A 231 -6.70 10.62 -3.74
CA THR A 231 -6.31 9.20 -3.71
C THR A 231 -5.84 8.75 -2.32
N MET A 232 -6.42 9.34 -1.27
CA MET A 232 -6.07 8.97 0.11
C MET A 232 -6.26 7.47 0.34
N LYS A 233 -5.25 6.84 0.92
CA LYS A 233 -5.31 5.43 1.31
C LYS A 233 -5.92 5.31 2.71
N PRO A 234 -6.61 4.21 3.03
CA PRO A 234 -7.08 3.96 4.38
C PRO A 234 -5.91 3.71 5.34
N ILE A 235 -6.12 3.99 6.62
CA ILE A 235 -5.10 3.79 7.66
C ILE A 235 -4.80 2.30 7.86
N ASP A 236 -5.81 1.45 7.63
CA ASP A 236 -5.71 -0.02 7.75
C ASP A 236 -4.81 -0.66 6.67
N LEU A 237 -4.55 0.06 5.59
CA LEU A 237 -3.70 -0.44 4.52
C LEU A 237 -2.23 -0.29 4.87
#